data_b6223d165b59167284125714360dadbe
#
_entry.id   b6223d165b59167284125714360dadbe
#
_cell.length_a   1.000
_cell.length_b   1.000
_cell.length_c   1.000
_cell.angle_alpha   90.00
_cell.angle_beta   90.00
_cell.angle_gamma   90.00
#
_symmetry.space_group_name_H-M   'P 1'
#
loop_
_entity.id
_entity.type
_entity.pdbx_description
1 polymer ?
#
loop_
_entity_poly.entity_id
_entity_poly.type
_entity_poly.pdbx_seq_one_letter_code
_entity_poly.pdbx_strand_id
1 'polypeptide(L)'
;MRNLCSTLAYSMILMLGMAGPAIGQDNRAQQPSAREQLQHIHTPQSIGQELTRLTKDLGLTPEQQQQVRPLLQEHHDKIQALLDKNPTASRQELGPQIHAISDDTHHKIHALLTDHQKELEKAMQQSERSGEENR
;
A
#
# COMPACT_ATOMS: atom_id res chain seq x y z
N MET A 1 45.43 8.79 4.56
CA MET A 1 46.28 8.11 3.57
C MET A 1 45.33 7.59 2.50
N ARG A 2 45.20 8.32 1.40
CA ARG A 2 45.86 8.10 0.10
C ARG A 2 45.36 6.80 -0.53
N ASN A 3 44.81 6.70 -1.69
CA ASN A 3 45.00 7.41 -2.99
C ASN A 3 43.81 7.06 -3.89
N LEU A 4 43.25 7.96 -4.63
CA LEU A 4 43.70 8.51 -5.92
C LEU A 4 43.79 7.50 -7.07
N CYS A 5 43.06 7.89 -8.13
CA CYS A 5 43.38 7.71 -9.55
C CYS A 5 42.95 6.40 -10.17
N SER A 6 42.15 6.47 -11.23
CA SER A 6 42.61 6.81 -12.59
C SER A 6 41.44 6.83 -13.55
N THR A 7 41.04 7.91 -14.07
CA THR A 7 41.27 8.47 -15.43
C THR A 7 41.03 7.56 -16.63
N LEU A 8 40.10 8.04 -17.47
CA LEU A 8 40.13 8.12 -18.93
C LEU A 8 39.94 6.85 -19.74
N ALA A 9 38.85 6.78 -20.44
CA ALA A 9 38.94 6.56 -21.88
C ALA A 9 37.70 7.19 -22.57
N TYR A 10 37.95 8.28 -23.18
CA TYR A 10 37.23 8.92 -24.26
C TYR A 10 37.09 7.95 -25.43
N SER A 11 35.88 7.69 -25.89
CA SER A 11 35.71 7.25 -27.29
C SER A 11 34.42 7.86 -27.82
N MET A 12 34.67 8.93 -28.54
CA MET A 12 33.77 9.67 -29.37
C MET A 12 33.51 8.83 -30.60
N ILE A 13 32.28 8.34 -30.80
CA ILE A 13 31.79 7.92 -32.09
C ILE A 13 30.58 8.77 -32.43
N LEU A 14 30.90 9.73 -33.29
CA LEU A 14 29.93 10.46 -34.10
C LEU A 14 29.37 9.47 -35.14
N MET A 15 28.09 9.13 -35.08
CA MET A 15 27.37 8.62 -36.22
C MET A 15 26.07 9.39 -36.38
N LEU A 16 26.08 10.05 -37.50
CA LEU A 16 25.05 10.81 -38.19
C LEU A 16 23.77 9.99 -38.41
N GLY A 17 22.64 10.59 -38.09
CA GLY A 17 21.42 10.54 -38.88
C GLY A 17 20.63 9.23 -38.90
N MET A 18 19.45 9.29 -38.24
CA MET A 18 18.18 9.04 -38.91
C MET A 18 17.06 9.49 -38.00
N ALA A 19 16.27 10.46 -38.47
CA ALA A 19 15.00 10.82 -37.91
C ALA A 19 14.06 9.61 -37.99
N GLY A 20 13.94 8.88 -36.89
CA GLY A 20 12.86 7.92 -36.68
C GLY A 20 11.66 8.65 -36.03
N PRO A 21 10.42 8.32 -36.45
CA PRO A 21 9.26 8.92 -35.84
C PRO A 21 9.27 8.64 -34.32
N ALA A 22 9.06 9.68 -33.53
CA ALA A 22 8.82 9.57 -32.11
C ALA A 22 7.54 8.74 -31.91
N ILE A 23 7.73 7.42 -31.75
CA ILE A 23 6.71 6.55 -31.17
C ILE A 23 6.70 6.96 -29.70
N GLY A 24 5.68 7.74 -29.32
CA GLY A 24 5.39 7.99 -27.94
C GLY A 24 5.28 6.63 -27.23
N GLN A 25 6.33 6.24 -26.55
CA GLN A 25 6.27 5.13 -25.62
C GLN A 25 5.36 5.57 -24.50
N ASP A 26 4.13 5.11 -24.61
CA ASP A 26 3.14 5.22 -23.56
C ASP A 26 3.71 4.47 -22.34
N ASN A 27 4.32 5.20 -21.44
CA ASN A 27 4.95 4.68 -20.21
C ASN A 27 3.90 4.03 -19.26
N ARG A 28 2.62 3.98 -19.70
CA ARG A 28 1.54 3.26 -19.03
C ARG A 28 1.71 1.74 -19.06
N ALA A 29 2.43 1.20 -20.02
CA ALA A 29 2.60 -0.25 -20.19
C ALA A 29 3.57 -0.90 -19.17
N GLN A 30 4.26 -0.11 -18.34
CA GLN A 30 5.27 -0.61 -17.40
C GLN A 30 4.88 -0.44 -15.92
N GLN A 31 3.73 0.17 -15.61
CA GLN A 31 3.25 0.22 -14.23
C GLN A 31 2.45 -1.06 -13.95
N PRO A 32 2.85 -1.86 -12.92
CA PRO A 32 2.08 -3.03 -12.53
C PRO A 32 0.66 -2.60 -12.16
N SER A 33 -0.32 -3.39 -12.58
CA SER A 33 -1.72 -3.10 -12.25
C SER A 33 -1.95 -3.08 -10.73
N ALA A 34 -2.99 -2.37 -10.28
CA ALA A 34 -3.36 -2.38 -8.87
C ALA A 34 -3.58 -3.82 -8.35
N ARG A 35 -4.09 -4.70 -9.21
CA ARG A 35 -4.29 -6.11 -8.92
C ARG A 35 -2.97 -6.81 -8.57
N GLU A 36 -1.92 -6.65 -9.39
CA GLU A 36 -0.61 -7.26 -9.13
C GLU A 36 0.03 -6.74 -7.86
N GLN A 37 -0.10 -5.43 -7.58
CA GLN A 37 0.45 -4.83 -6.38
C GLN A 37 -0.27 -5.23 -5.09
N LEU A 38 -1.58 -5.52 -5.15
CA LEU A 38 -2.42 -5.78 -4.00
C LEU A 38 -2.69 -7.28 -3.76
N GLN A 39 -2.41 -8.17 -4.73
CA GLN A 39 -2.62 -9.61 -4.59
C GLN A 39 -1.89 -10.22 -3.38
N HIS A 40 -0.74 -9.69 -3.01
CA HIS A 40 0.05 -10.18 -1.87
C HIS A 40 -0.45 -9.66 -0.52
N ILE A 41 -1.21 -8.56 -0.52
CA ILE A 41 -1.65 -7.87 0.70
C ILE A 41 -3.03 -8.39 1.14
N HIS A 42 -3.87 -8.78 0.18
CA HIS A 42 -5.26 -9.19 0.44
C HIS A 42 -5.44 -10.71 0.29
N THR A 43 -4.78 -11.49 1.15
CA THR A 43 -4.97 -12.94 1.25
C THR A 43 -5.72 -13.28 2.54
N PRO A 44 -6.39 -14.45 2.63
CA PRO A 44 -7.01 -14.90 3.90
C PRO A 44 -6.01 -14.99 5.06
N GLN A 45 -4.73 -15.23 4.77
CA GLN A 45 -3.66 -15.21 5.76
C GLN A 45 -3.37 -13.79 6.26
N SER A 46 -3.52 -12.76 5.41
CA SER A 46 -3.33 -11.37 5.81
C SER A 46 -4.38 -10.90 6.81
N ILE A 47 -5.63 -11.37 6.69
CA ILE A 47 -6.70 -11.07 7.66
C ILE A 47 -6.35 -11.59 9.06
N GLY A 48 -5.83 -12.83 9.14
CA GLY A 48 -5.40 -13.40 10.41
C GLY A 48 -4.22 -12.65 11.03
N GLN A 49 -3.26 -12.24 10.21
CA GLN A 49 -2.11 -11.44 10.65
C GLN A 49 -2.53 -10.04 11.10
N GLU A 50 -3.42 -9.40 10.35
CA GLU A 50 -3.95 -8.08 10.68
C GLU A 50 -4.75 -8.11 11.99
N LEU A 51 -5.61 -9.10 12.18
CA LEU A 51 -6.33 -9.30 13.44
C LEU A 51 -5.37 -9.54 14.60
N THR A 52 -4.31 -10.32 14.40
CA THR A 52 -3.29 -10.57 15.42
C THR A 52 -2.54 -9.28 15.77
N ARG A 53 -2.19 -8.48 14.76
CA ARG A 53 -1.55 -7.19 14.96
C ARG A 53 -2.45 -6.24 15.75
N LEU A 54 -3.70 -6.04 15.32
CA LEU A 54 -4.66 -5.21 16.03
C LEU A 54 -4.88 -5.68 17.48
N THR A 55 -4.95 -7.00 17.68
CA THR A 55 -5.08 -7.58 19.02
C THR A 55 -3.88 -7.23 19.91
N LYS A 56 -2.69 -7.33 19.37
CA LYS A 56 -1.46 -7.02 20.09
C LYS A 56 -1.33 -5.53 20.39
N ASP A 57 -1.65 -4.70 19.42
CA ASP A 57 -1.40 -3.26 19.47
C ASP A 57 -2.48 -2.53 20.29
N LEU A 58 -3.73 -2.98 20.22
CA LEU A 58 -4.86 -2.36 20.90
C LEU A 58 -5.39 -3.16 22.10
N GLY A 59 -4.87 -4.37 22.33
CA GLY A 59 -5.35 -5.23 23.41
C GLY A 59 -6.80 -5.69 23.22
N LEU A 60 -7.18 -6.11 21.98
CA LEU A 60 -8.54 -6.54 21.70
C LEU A 60 -8.95 -7.75 22.54
N THR A 61 -10.14 -7.70 23.15
CA THR A 61 -10.73 -8.85 23.85
C THR A 61 -11.13 -9.95 22.83
N PRO A 62 -11.32 -11.21 23.27
CA PRO A 62 -11.82 -12.27 22.41
C PRO A 62 -13.15 -11.93 21.72
N GLU A 63 -14.03 -11.23 22.41
CA GLU A 63 -15.33 -10.78 21.88
C GLU A 63 -15.13 -9.72 20.78
N GLN A 64 -14.25 -8.76 21.00
CA GLN A 64 -13.90 -7.76 20.00
C GLN A 64 -13.25 -8.40 18.77
N GLN A 65 -12.35 -9.38 18.95
CA GLN A 65 -11.74 -10.11 17.84
C GLN A 65 -12.78 -10.83 16.98
N GLN A 66 -13.81 -11.42 17.59
CA GLN A 66 -14.92 -12.05 16.86
C GLN A 66 -15.72 -11.05 16.02
N GLN A 67 -15.85 -9.80 16.49
CA GLN A 67 -16.55 -8.73 15.79
C GLN A 67 -15.67 -8.05 14.72
N VAL A 68 -14.39 -7.91 14.97
CA VAL A 68 -13.42 -7.30 14.03
C VAL A 68 -13.13 -8.22 12.84
N ARG A 69 -13.02 -9.52 13.04
CA ARG A 69 -12.73 -10.49 11.98
C ARG A 69 -13.64 -10.36 10.75
N PRO A 70 -14.99 -10.34 10.88
CA PRO A 70 -15.88 -10.18 9.72
C PRO A 70 -15.74 -8.80 9.05
N LEU A 71 -15.36 -7.75 9.78
CA LEU A 71 -15.10 -6.44 9.19
C LEU A 71 -13.86 -6.44 8.30
N LEU A 72 -12.80 -7.12 8.74
CA LEU A 72 -11.59 -7.32 7.93
C LEU A 72 -11.89 -8.19 6.70
N GLN A 73 -12.74 -9.21 6.85
CA GLN A 73 -13.19 -10.03 5.71
C GLN A 73 -13.99 -9.19 4.71
N GLU A 74 -14.95 -8.39 5.18
CA GLU A 74 -15.75 -7.48 4.32
C GLU A 74 -14.84 -6.48 3.58
N HIS A 75 -13.84 -5.92 4.26
CA HIS A 75 -12.83 -5.05 3.67
C HIS A 75 -12.09 -5.75 2.53
N HIS A 76 -11.58 -6.96 2.80
CA HIS A 76 -10.88 -7.76 1.81
C HIS A 76 -11.76 -8.05 0.59
N ASP A 77 -13.01 -8.48 0.80
CA ASP A 77 -13.95 -8.83 -0.27
C ASP A 77 -14.31 -7.61 -1.13
N LYS A 78 -14.48 -6.43 -0.52
CA LYS A 78 -14.73 -5.18 -1.24
C LYS A 78 -13.53 -4.76 -2.10
N ILE A 79 -12.31 -4.86 -1.58
CA ILE A 79 -11.09 -4.57 -2.35
C ILE A 79 -10.97 -5.56 -3.51
N GLN A 80 -11.16 -6.85 -3.26
CA GLN A 80 -11.10 -7.88 -4.30
C GLN A 80 -12.13 -7.62 -5.41
N ALA A 81 -13.38 -7.32 -5.04
CA ALA A 81 -14.44 -7.00 -6.00
C ALA A 81 -14.13 -5.73 -6.82
N LEU A 82 -13.48 -4.73 -6.20
CA LEU A 82 -13.02 -3.52 -6.89
C LEU A 82 -11.95 -3.84 -7.93
N LEU A 83 -10.97 -4.68 -7.57
CA LEU A 83 -9.90 -5.12 -8.47
C LEU A 83 -10.42 -5.99 -9.62
N ASP A 84 -11.37 -6.86 -9.36
CA ASP A 84 -11.99 -7.74 -10.38
C ASP A 84 -12.80 -6.94 -11.41
N LYS A 85 -13.44 -5.85 -10.99
CA LYS A 85 -14.13 -4.93 -11.89
C LYS A 85 -13.17 -4.04 -12.71
N ASN A 86 -11.95 -3.84 -12.26
CA ASN A 86 -10.97 -2.94 -12.86
C ASN A 86 -9.61 -3.63 -13.04
N PRO A 87 -9.50 -4.69 -13.86
CA PRO A 87 -8.33 -5.56 -13.92
C PRO A 87 -7.06 -4.87 -14.41
N THR A 88 -7.19 -3.79 -15.16
CA THR A 88 -6.07 -3.03 -15.75
C THR A 88 -5.83 -1.67 -15.10
N ALA A 89 -6.68 -1.27 -14.16
CA ALA A 89 -6.54 0.01 -13.48
C ALA A 89 -5.28 0.05 -12.60
N SER A 90 -4.64 1.20 -12.56
CA SER A 90 -3.51 1.45 -11.68
C SER A 90 -3.98 1.66 -10.23
N ARG A 91 -3.05 1.49 -9.28
CA ARG A 91 -3.33 1.80 -7.87
C ARG A 91 -3.70 3.27 -7.65
N GLN A 92 -3.18 4.18 -8.46
CA GLN A 92 -3.51 5.60 -8.37
C GLN A 92 -4.96 5.88 -8.78
N GLU A 93 -5.45 5.19 -9.81
CA GLU A 93 -6.84 5.32 -10.27
C GLU A 93 -7.84 4.76 -9.26
N LEU A 94 -7.49 3.65 -8.60
CA LEU A 94 -8.35 3.02 -7.58
C LEU A 94 -8.12 3.57 -6.16
N GLY A 95 -7.06 4.35 -5.96
CA GLY A 95 -6.67 4.89 -4.65
C GLY A 95 -7.81 5.51 -3.86
N PRO A 96 -8.61 6.43 -4.41
CA PRO A 96 -9.73 7.03 -3.68
C PRO A 96 -10.79 6.02 -3.24
N GLN A 97 -11.07 5.00 -4.07
CA GLN A 97 -12.06 3.96 -3.73
C GLN A 97 -11.52 2.99 -2.68
N ILE A 98 -10.26 2.61 -2.79
CA ILE A 98 -9.56 1.78 -1.80
C ILE A 98 -9.54 2.50 -0.45
N HIS A 99 -9.24 3.81 -0.46
CA HIS A 99 -9.22 4.63 0.75
C HIS A 99 -10.60 4.68 1.42
N ALA A 100 -11.66 4.92 0.63
CA ALA A 100 -13.02 4.94 1.15
C ALA A 100 -13.45 3.61 1.78
N ILE A 101 -13.04 2.46 1.20
CA ILE A 101 -13.29 1.13 1.77
C ILE A 101 -12.54 0.96 3.10
N SER A 102 -11.29 1.41 3.15
CA SER A 102 -10.45 1.35 4.36
C SER A 102 -11.00 2.23 5.48
N ASP A 103 -11.43 3.45 5.15
CA ASP A 103 -12.03 4.39 6.10
C ASP A 103 -13.34 3.84 6.69
N ASP A 104 -14.23 3.28 5.86
CA ASP A 104 -15.47 2.63 6.31
C ASP A 104 -15.18 1.50 7.31
N THR A 105 -14.20 0.65 7.00
CA THR A 105 -13.79 -0.45 7.87
C THR A 105 -13.17 0.07 9.18
N HIS A 106 -12.30 1.07 9.08
CA HIS A 106 -11.68 1.70 10.24
C HIS A 106 -12.72 2.31 11.18
N HIS A 107 -13.70 3.03 10.65
CA HIS A 107 -14.80 3.59 11.45
C HIS A 107 -15.61 2.50 12.16
N LYS A 108 -15.89 1.39 11.50
CA LYS A 108 -16.61 0.26 12.11
C LYS A 108 -15.81 -0.39 13.23
N ILE A 109 -14.50 -0.60 13.03
CA ILE A 109 -13.62 -1.13 14.07
C ILE A 109 -13.51 -0.15 15.23
N HIS A 110 -13.27 1.14 14.95
CA HIS A 110 -13.18 2.18 15.98
C HIS A 110 -14.42 2.28 16.87
N ALA A 111 -15.62 2.03 16.31
CA ALA A 111 -16.86 1.99 17.08
C ALA A 111 -16.92 0.84 18.10
N LEU A 112 -16.14 -0.23 17.89
CA LEU A 112 -16.06 -1.37 18.82
C LEU A 112 -15.00 -1.18 19.91
N LEU A 113 -14.13 -0.18 19.78
CA LEU A 113 -13.04 0.06 20.72
C LEU A 113 -13.52 0.78 21.98
N THR A 114 -12.91 0.46 23.11
CA THR A 114 -13.05 1.23 24.36
C THR A 114 -12.31 2.57 24.23
N ASP A 115 -12.62 3.52 25.13
CA ASP A 115 -11.95 4.83 25.10
C ASP A 115 -10.43 4.72 25.29
N HIS A 116 -9.97 3.79 26.14
CA HIS A 116 -8.54 3.52 26.30
C HIS A 116 -7.89 3.00 25.00
N GLN A 117 -8.57 2.08 24.30
CA GLN A 117 -8.08 1.54 23.02
C GLN A 117 -8.05 2.62 21.92
N LYS A 118 -9.01 3.55 21.91
CA LYS A 118 -9.02 4.71 20.99
C LYS A 118 -7.84 5.65 21.24
N GLU A 119 -7.46 5.86 22.49
CA GLU A 119 -6.25 6.66 22.80
C GLU A 119 -4.97 5.95 22.37
N LEU A 120 -4.88 4.61 22.50
CA LEU A 120 -3.76 3.83 21.99
C LEU A 120 -3.68 3.93 20.46
N GLU A 121 -4.79 3.75 19.75
CA GLU A 121 -4.87 3.89 18.30
C GLU A 121 -4.39 5.26 17.83
N LYS A 122 -4.86 6.32 18.47
CA LYS A 122 -4.45 7.69 18.18
C LYS A 122 -2.95 7.91 18.40
N ALA A 123 -2.39 7.38 19.48
CA ALA A 123 -0.96 7.47 19.77
C ALA A 123 -0.13 6.75 18.68
N MET A 124 -0.59 5.59 18.21
CA MET A 124 0.06 4.85 17.13
C MET A 124 0.05 5.64 15.81
N GLN A 125 -1.10 6.20 15.42
CA GLN A 125 -1.21 7.03 14.21
C GLN A 125 -0.29 8.26 14.26
N GLN A 126 -0.12 8.87 15.44
CA GLN A 126 0.80 9.99 15.62
C GLN A 126 2.26 9.57 15.47
N SER A 127 2.63 8.39 15.99
CA SER A 127 3.99 7.88 15.88
C SER A 127 4.37 7.53 14.43
N GLU A 128 3.43 6.98 13.66
CA GLU A 128 3.64 6.68 12.23
C GLU A 128 3.85 7.97 11.42
N ARG A 129 3.05 9.00 11.64
CA ARG A 129 3.23 10.31 10.95
C ARG A 129 4.55 10.99 11.29
N SER A 130 4.98 10.92 12.55
CA SER A 130 6.27 11.50 12.98
C SER A 130 7.47 10.73 12.40
N GLY A 131 7.31 9.43 12.14
CA GLY A 131 8.34 8.59 11.51
C GLY A 131 8.53 8.85 10.02
N GLU A 132 7.50 9.33 9.32
CA GLU A 132 7.58 9.69 7.89
C GLU A 132 8.23 11.06 7.66
N GLU A 133 8.07 11.99 8.58
CA GLU A 133 8.65 13.35 8.47
C GLU A 133 10.18 13.38 8.63
N ASN A 134 10.77 12.32 9.21
CA ASN A 134 12.23 12.20 9.44
C ASN A 134 12.96 11.31 8.39
N ARG A 135 12.35 10.97 7.27
CA ARG A 135 12.97 10.23 6.16
C ARG A 135 13.11 11.09 4.92
#